data_3a5050f1dd239016fcb1f08480cccbd4
#
_entry.id   3a5050f1dd239016fcb1f08480cccbd4
#
_cell.length_a   1.000
_cell.length_b   1.000
_cell.length_c   1.000
_cell.angle_alpha   90.00
_cell.angle_beta   90.00
_cell.angle_gamma   90.00
#
_symmetry.space_group_name_H-M   'P 1'
#
loop_
_entity.id
_entity.type
_entity.pdbx_description
1 polymer ?
#
loop_
_entity_poly.entity_id
_entity_poly.type
_entity_poly.pdbx_seq_one_letter_code
_entity_poly.pdbx_strand_id
1 'polypeptide(L)'
;LMVSGSKECRLWLMDTAGIGGDDHRTDVYTTPAFCNEDVNFASAGIWGSLATWLDKQGNRWVLSPFWGPQHSKFKFPITNGVTKRGGVAAFKVQEVNGKIELVPAWISRDMDQGEPPVIANGVVFAYGSGENTDQAYYDVGLADVASRRIPNSTHAVLYALDAQTGKELWNSGTDIKSWLHNGELSVANGKVYIGTFDGMLYCYGIAK
;
A
#
# COMPACT_ATOMS: atom_id res chain seq x y z
N LEU A 1 -11.83 7.91 15.18
CA LEU A 1 -10.38 7.79 14.93
C LEU A 1 -10.08 8.03 13.46
N MET A 2 -8.93 8.61 13.18
CA MET A 2 -8.35 8.81 11.85
C MET A 2 -6.97 8.15 11.81
N VAL A 3 -6.60 7.60 10.66
CA VAL A 3 -5.26 7.08 10.43
C VAL A 3 -4.61 7.80 9.26
N SER A 4 -3.34 8.14 9.39
CA SER A 4 -2.51 8.76 8.34
C SER A 4 -1.19 8.02 8.23
N GLY A 5 -0.57 8.10 7.05
CA GLY A 5 0.75 7.54 6.78
C GLY A 5 1.72 8.57 6.22
N SER A 6 3.01 8.29 6.28
CA SER A 6 4.04 9.15 5.72
C SER A 6 5.14 8.37 5.00
N LYS A 7 5.99 9.09 4.28
CA LYS A 7 7.19 8.54 3.64
C LYS A 7 8.22 7.97 4.62
N GLU A 8 8.13 8.29 5.91
CA GLU A 8 8.92 7.62 6.96
C GLU A 8 8.43 6.19 7.24
N CYS A 9 7.37 5.76 6.56
CA CYS A 9 6.77 4.45 6.75
C CYS A 9 6.22 4.20 8.17
N ARG A 10 5.59 5.23 8.72
CA ARG A 10 4.86 5.20 9.99
C ARG A 10 3.39 5.46 9.74
N LEU A 11 2.56 4.87 10.57
CA LEU A 11 1.14 5.18 10.64
C LEU A 11 0.87 5.90 11.96
N TRP A 12 0.12 6.99 11.87
CA TRP A 12 -0.38 7.76 13.02
C TRP A 12 -1.88 7.51 13.16
N LEU A 13 -2.28 7.09 14.35
CA LEU A 13 -3.67 6.99 14.75
C LEU A 13 -4.00 8.22 15.59
N MET A 14 -5.02 8.96 15.21
CA MET A 14 -5.39 10.22 15.83
C MET A 14 -6.85 10.21 16.26
N ASP A 15 -7.17 10.92 17.32
CA ASP A 15 -8.54 11.19 17.71
C ASP A 15 -9.11 12.32 16.85
N THR A 16 -10.25 12.07 16.20
CA THR A 16 -10.93 13.08 15.38
C THR A 16 -11.62 14.18 16.19
N ALA A 17 -11.87 13.96 17.47
CA ALA A 17 -12.43 14.97 18.38
C ALA A 17 -11.39 16.02 18.82
N GLY A 18 -10.10 15.66 18.75
CA GLY A 18 -9.00 16.58 19.11
C GLY A 18 -7.73 16.16 18.39
N ILE A 19 -7.64 16.41 17.08
CA ILE A 19 -6.52 16.00 16.23
C ILE A 19 -5.21 16.59 16.78
N GLY A 20 -4.34 15.68 17.27
CA GLY A 20 -3.04 16.03 17.83
C GLY A 20 -3.08 16.65 19.23
N GLY A 21 -4.24 16.66 19.92
CA GLY A 21 -4.40 17.30 21.23
C GLY A 21 -4.27 18.82 21.18
N ASP A 22 -4.13 19.47 22.31
CA ASP A 22 -4.03 20.94 22.42
C ASP A 22 -2.74 21.49 21.80
N ASP A 23 -1.69 20.70 21.77
CA ASP A 23 -0.38 21.07 21.20
C ASP A 23 -0.22 20.63 19.73
N HIS A 24 -1.23 19.98 19.14
CA HIS A 24 -1.22 19.39 17.80
C HIS A 24 -0.08 18.38 17.53
N ARG A 25 0.40 17.72 18.60
CA ARG A 25 1.52 16.76 18.55
C ARG A 25 1.21 15.42 19.21
N THR A 26 0.08 15.35 19.92
CA THR A 26 -0.33 14.15 20.65
C THR A 26 -1.19 13.26 19.77
N ASP A 27 -0.64 12.13 19.35
CA ASP A 27 -1.37 11.06 18.67
C ASP A 27 -1.93 10.04 19.67
N VAL A 28 -2.88 9.23 19.24
CA VAL A 28 -3.37 8.07 20.01
C VAL A 28 -2.32 6.98 19.99
N TYR A 29 -1.72 6.76 18.82
CA TYR A 29 -0.67 5.76 18.62
C TYR A 29 0.13 6.05 17.34
N THR A 30 1.44 5.84 17.39
CA THR A 30 2.31 5.83 16.20
C THR A 30 3.03 4.50 16.08
N THR A 31 2.96 3.87 14.92
CA THR A 31 3.74 2.64 14.68
C THR A 31 5.23 2.95 14.63
N PRO A 32 6.12 2.01 15.01
CA PRO A 32 7.49 2.03 14.50
C PRO A 32 7.49 2.03 12.97
N ALA A 33 8.57 2.52 12.34
CA ALA A 33 8.73 2.43 10.90
C ALA A 33 8.77 0.96 10.46
N PHE A 34 7.92 0.57 9.51
CA PHE A 34 7.82 -0.81 9.02
C PHE A 34 8.41 -1.02 7.62
N CYS A 35 8.76 0.05 6.93
CA CYS A 35 9.55 0.07 5.70
C CYS A 35 10.47 1.30 5.70
N ASN A 36 11.18 1.57 4.61
CA ASN A 36 12.01 2.76 4.42
C ASN A 36 13.08 2.97 5.51
N GLU A 37 13.84 1.91 5.82
CA GLU A 37 14.86 1.92 6.89
C GLU A 37 15.90 3.03 6.73
N ASP A 38 16.30 3.32 5.49
CA ASP A 38 17.30 4.34 5.16
C ASP A 38 16.71 5.75 4.96
N VAL A 39 15.42 5.93 5.26
CA VAL A 39 14.69 7.21 5.13
C VAL A 39 14.84 7.83 3.73
N ASN A 40 14.66 7.00 2.70
CA ASN A 40 14.67 7.44 1.31
C ASN A 40 13.28 7.98 0.91
N PHE A 41 13.14 9.30 0.82
CA PHE A 41 11.87 9.95 0.45
C PHE A 41 11.62 10.01 -1.06
N ALA A 42 12.57 9.58 -1.88
CA ALA A 42 12.43 9.62 -3.33
C ALA A 42 11.75 8.36 -3.91
N SER A 43 12.01 7.18 -3.31
CA SER A 43 11.58 5.90 -3.86
C SER A 43 11.07 4.89 -2.83
N ALA A 44 10.89 5.29 -1.58
CA ALA A 44 10.40 4.42 -0.51
C ALA A 44 9.41 5.14 0.42
N GLY A 45 8.72 4.38 1.26
CA GLY A 45 7.75 4.86 2.23
C GLY A 45 6.31 4.64 1.83
N ILE A 46 5.38 5.28 2.52
CA ILE A 46 3.95 5.20 2.21
C ILE A 46 3.60 6.26 1.18
N TRP A 47 3.06 5.82 0.06
CA TRP A 47 2.55 6.66 -1.01
C TRP A 47 1.07 6.34 -1.21
N GLY A 48 0.25 7.37 -1.36
CA GLY A 48 -1.17 7.23 -1.61
C GLY A 48 -2.03 6.90 -0.39
N SER A 49 -3.25 6.51 -0.64
CA SER A 49 -4.31 6.34 0.36
C SER A 49 -4.20 5.01 1.11
N LEU A 50 -4.61 5.05 2.37
CA LEU A 50 -4.83 3.85 3.19
C LEU A 50 -6.24 3.30 2.92
N ALA A 51 -6.41 1.99 3.10
CA ALA A 51 -7.74 1.37 3.08
C ALA A 51 -8.10 0.83 4.46
N THR A 52 -9.40 0.78 4.77
CA THR A 52 -9.90 0.24 6.04
C THR A 52 -11.12 -0.62 5.81
N TRP A 53 -11.29 -1.66 6.60
CA TRP A 53 -12.46 -2.51 6.57
C TRP A 53 -12.78 -3.10 7.95
N LEU A 54 -14.02 -3.54 8.12
CA LEU A 54 -14.49 -4.25 9.31
C LEU A 54 -14.72 -5.70 8.91
N ASP A 55 -14.04 -6.63 9.57
CA ASP A 55 -14.24 -8.06 9.30
C ASP A 55 -15.55 -8.59 9.96
N LYS A 56 -15.90 -9.82 9.62
CA LYS A 56 -17.12 -10.46 10.16
C LYS A 56 -17.08 -10.67 11.68
N GLN A 57 -15.89 -10.63 12.28
CA GLN A 57 -15.67 -10.75 13.71
C GLN A 57 -15.70 -9.39 14.42
N GLY A 58 -15.88 -8.29 13.68
CA GLY A 58 -15.91 -6.93 14.23
C GLY A 58 -14.52 -6.29 14.38
N ASN A 59 -13.45 -6.90 13.90
CA ASN A 59 -12.13 -6.28 13.95
C ASN A 59 -12.02 -5.20 12.88
N ARG A 60 -11.53 -4.02 13.28
CA ARG A 60 -11.17 -2.94 12.35
C ARG A 60 -9.75 -3.15 11.83
N TRP A 61 -9.60 -3.17 10.52
CA TRP A 61 -8.33 -3.30 9.84
C TRP A 61 -7.93 -2.01 9.15
N VAL A 62 -6.63 -1.78 9.07
CA VAL A 62 -5.99 -0.72 8.28
C VAL A 62 -4.98 -1.38 7.36
N LEU A 63 -5.07 -1.07 6.07
CA LEU A 63 -4.13 -1.53 5.06
C LEU A 63 -3.37 -0.34 4.51
N SER A 64 -2.06 -0.46 4.49
CA SER A 64 -1.15 0.56 3.98
C SER A 64 -0.38 0.03 2.79
N PRO A 65 -0.45 0.71 1.63
CA PRO A 65 0.53 0.48 0.58
C PRO A 65 1.88 1.00 1.04
N PHE A 66 2.95 0.45 0.51
CA PHE A 66 4.28 0.99 0.75
C PHE A 66 5.25 0.62 -0.38
N TRP A 67 6.27 1.45 -0.55
CA TRP A 67 7.38 1.26 -1.48
C TRP A 67 8.67 0.99 -0.71
N GLY A 68 9.57 0.22 -1.33
CA GLY A 68 10.83 -0.19 -0.75
C GLY A 68 10.73 -1.44 0.13
N PRO A 69 11.85 -1.88 0.70
CA PRO A 69 11.90 -3.10 1.51
C PRO A 69 11.21 -2.92 2.85
N GLN A 70 10.73 -4.04 3.41
CA GLN A 70 10.33 -4.09 4.79
C GLN A 70 11.52 -3.72 5.70
N HIS A 71 11.27 -2.90 6.72
CA HIS A 71 12.28 -2.55 7.73
C HIS A 71 12.76 -3.80 8.47
N SER A 72 14.08 -3.98 8.56
CA SER A 72 14.71 -5.22 9.07
C SER A 72 14.31 -5.58 10.52
N LYS A 73 14.06 -4.56 11.34
CA LYS A 73 13.66 -4.72 12.76
C LYS A 73 12.15 -4.86 12.96
N PHE A 74 11.32 -4.55 11.97
CA PHE A 74 9.87 -4.64 12.09
C PHE A 74 9.39 -6.05 11.73
N LYS A 75 8.52 -6.64 12.56
CA LYS A 75 8.04 -8.00 12.38
C LYS A 75 6.53 -8.04 12.19
N PHE A 76 6.10 -8.76 11.17
CA PHE A 76 4.70 -9.14 10.97
C PHE A 76 4.52 -10.60 11.37
N PRO A 77 3.41 -10.96 12.06
CA PRO A 77 3.11 -12.36 12.40
C PRO A 77 2.96 -13.25 11.16
N ILE A 78 2.41 -12.70 10.08
CA ILE A 78 2.24 -13.41 8.80
C ILE A 78 3.04 -12.66 7.74
N THR A 79 3.92 -13.38 7.05
CA THR A 79 4.72 -12.87 5.94
C THR A 79 4.48 -13.73 4.69
N ASN A 80 4.30 -13.08 3.55
CA ASN A 80 4.04 -13.76 2.27
C ASN A 80 5.24 -13.67 1.32
N GLY A 81 6.44 -13.74 1.88
CA GLY A 81 7.72 -13.65 1.19
C GLY A 81 8.57 -12.48 1.62
N VAL A 82 9.72 -12.33 1.00
CA VAL A 82 10.64 -11.19 1.23
C VAL A 82 10.19 -10.01 0.39
N THR A 83 9.94 -8.88 1.04
CA THR A 83 9.53 -7.64 0.37
C THR A 83 10.75 -6.78 0.10
N LYS A 84 11.00 -6.44 -1.15
CA LYS A 84 12.16 -5.67 -1.62
C LYS A 84 11.77 -4.32 -2.24
N ARG A 85 10.68 -4.29 -3.01
CA ARG A 85 10.26 -3.14 -3.80
C ARG A 85 8.99 -2.49 -3.29
N GLY A 86 8.23 -3.19 -2.46
CA GLY A 86 7.00 -2.68 -1.87
C GLY A 86 5.95 -3.75 -1.68
N GLY A 87 4.76 -3.31 -1.27
CA GLY A 87 3.64 -4.21 -1.03
C GLY A 87 2.52 -3.54 -0.27
N VAL A 88 1.73 -4.36 0.40
CA VAL A 88 0.68 -3.94 1.33
C VAL A 88 0.96 -4.52 2.70
N ALA A 89 0.91 -3.68 3.72
CA ALA A 89 0.99 -4.05 5.12
C ALA A 89 -0.37 -3.88 5.79
N ALA A 90 -0.77 -4.84 6.61
CA ALA A 90 -2.04 -4.82 7.33
C ALA A 90 -1.86 -4.77 8.83
N PHE A 91 -2.68 -3.97 9.46
CA PHE A 91 -2.73 -3.77 10.90
C PHE A 91 -4.17 -3.94 11.39
N LYS A 92 -4.33 -4.36 12.63
CA LYS A 92 -5.61 -4.33 13.34
C LYS A 92 -5.64 -3.18 14.33
N VAL A 93 -6.74 -2.47 14.40
CA VAL A 93 -6.98 -1.51 15.48
C VAL A 93 -7.46 -2.32 16.69
N GLN A 94 -6.66 -2.38 17.74
CA GLN A 94 -6.94 -3.19 18.92
C GLN A 94 -6.61 -2.43 20.21
N GLU A 95 -7.28 -2.78 21.29
CA GLU A 95 -6.89 -2.35 22.62
C GLU A 95 -5.80 -3.28 23.17
N VAL A 96 -4.68 -2.70 23.53
CA VAL A 96 -3.53 -3.39 24.13
C VAL A 96 -3.17 -2.67 25.44
N ASN A 97 -3.31 -3.36 26.58
CA ASN A 97 -3.01 -2.78 27.91
C ASN A 97 -3.75 -1.45 28.19
N GLY A 98 -5.03 -1.36 27.77
CA GLY A 98 -5.87 -0.17 27.95
C GLY A 98 -5.59 0.98 26.98
N LYS A 99 -4.78 0.76 25.93
CA LYS A 99 -4.49 1.74 24.88
C LYS A 99 -4.88 1.19 23.52
N ILE A 100 -5.38 2.06 22.66
CA ILE A 100 -5.68 1.69 21.26
C ILE A 100 -4.40 1.74 20.44
N GLU A 101 -4.08 0.64 19.77
CA GLU A 101 -2.88 0.48 18.97
C GLU A 101 -3.19 -0.05 17.55
N LEU A 102 -2.26 0.16 16.63
CA LEU A 102 -2.22 -0.50 15.32
C LEU A 102 -1.33 -1.74 15.43
N VAL A 103 -1.94 -2.88 15.67
CA VAL A 103 -1.23 -4.16 15.85
C VAL A 103 -0.92 -4.77 14.49
N PRO A 104 0.36 -5.05 14.15
CA PRO A 104 0.72 -5.65 12.87
C PRO A 104 0.09 -7.04 12.71
N ALA A 105 -0.46 -7.31 11.53
CA ALA A 105 -1.13 -8.57 11.23
C ALA A 105 -0.43 -9.35 10.12
N TRP A 106 -0.28 -8.76 8.94
CA TRP A 106 0.40 -9.41 7.83
C TRP A 106 1.07 -8.41 6.90
N ILE A 107 2.04 -8.89 6.14
CA ILE A 107 2.65 -8.22 5.01
C ILE A 107 2.49 -9.09 3.76
N SER A 108 2.17 -8.46 2.62
CA SER A 108 2.00 -9.14 1.35
C SER A 108 3.31 -9.65 0.77
N ARG A 109 3.22 -10.38 -0.33
CA ARG A 109 4.35 -10.62 -1.21
C ARG A 109 4.96 -9.30 -1.72
N ASP A 110 6.16 -9.40 -2.28
CA ASP A 110 6.80 -8.28 -2.98
C ASP A 110 5.96 -7.82 -4.19
N MET A 111 5.79 -6.52 -4.30
CA MET A 111 5.13 -5.85 -5.42
C MET A 111 6.06 -4.75 -5.93
N ASP A 112 6.08 -4.55 -7.23
CA ASP A 112 6.84 -3.44 -7.80
C ASP A 112 6.12 -2.11 -7.51
N GLN A 113 6.45 -1.54 -6.34
CA GLN A 113 5.80 -0.36 -5.76
C GLN A 113 4.31 -0.58 -5.50
N GLY A 114 4.02 -1.09 -4.30
CA GLY A 114 2.64 -1.34 -3.87
C GLY A 114 1.84 -0.03 -3.78
N GLU A 115 0.70 -0.02 -4.44
CA GLU A 115 -0.19 1.13 -4.57
C GLU A 115 -1.47 0.95 -3.71
N PRO A 116 -2.28 2.01 -3.53
CA PRO A 116 -3.45 1.98 -2.68
C PRO A 116 -4.37 0.80 -2.95
N PRO A 117 -4.64 -0.06 -1.94
CA PRO A 117 -5.49 -1.23 -2.11
C PRO A 117 -6.98 -0.87 -1.99
N VAL A 118 -7.82 -1.69 -2.61
CA VAL A 118 -9.29 -1.68 -2.43
C VAL A 118 -9.73 -3.03 -1.87
N ILE A 119 -10.69 -3.02 -0.94
CA ILE A 119 -11.19 -4.24 -0.31
C ILE A 119 -12.65 -4.48 -0.68
N ALA A 120 -12.94 -5.69 -1.15
CA ALA A 120 -14.31 -6.13 -1.41
C ALA A 120 -14.48 -7.61 -1.04
N ASN A 121 -15.52 -7.92 -0.27
CA ASN A 121 -15.92 -9.30 0.08
C ASN A 121 -14.78 -10.16 0.68
N GLY A 122 -13.90 -9.58 1.48
CA GLY A 122 -12.80 -10.30 2.10
C GLY A 122 -11.59 -10.53 1.19
N VAL A 123 -11.57 -9.88 0.03
CA VAL A 123 -10.45 -9.85 -0.90
C VAL A 123 -9.86 -8.45 -0.96
N VAL A 124 -8.56 -8.34 -0.82
CA VAL A 124 -7.80 -7.12 -1.08
C VAL A 124 -7.32 -7.14 -2.52
N PHE A 125 -7.77 -6.18 -3.29
CA PHE A 125 -7.21 -5.91 -4.60
C PHE A 125 -6.13 -4.84 -4.45
N ALA A 126 -4.93 -5.16 -4.86
CA ALA A 126 -3.77 -4.29 -4.83
C ALA A 126 -2.98 -4.46 -6.13
N TYR A 127 -2.11 -3.53 -6.44
CA TYR A 127 -1.27 -3.67 -7.62
C TYR A 127 0.14 -3.15 -7.34
N GLY A 128 1.11 -3.74 -8.03
CA GLY A 128 2.41 -3.16 -8.25
C GLY A 128 2.37 -2.30 -9.49
N SER A 129 2.83 -1.05 -9.40
CA SER A 129 2.67 -0.08 -10.48
C SER A 129 3.50 -0.40 -11.72
N GLY A 130 4.65 -1.08 -11.55
CA GLY A 130 5.62 -1.29 -12.61
C GLY A 130 6.36 0.00 -13.03
N GLU A 131 6.13 1.10 -12.33
CA GLU A 131 6.73 2.38 -12.62
C GLU A 131 8.20 2.42 -12.19
N ASN A 132 9.03 3.08 -12.97
CA ASN A 132 10.36 3.49 -12.51
C ASN A 132 10.24 4.82 -11.76
N THR A 133 10.22 4.74 -10.43
CA THR A 133 10.07 5.91 -9.54
C THR A 133 11.38 6.37 -8.94
N ASP A 134 12.50 5.96 -9.46
CA ASP A 134 13.76 6.53 -8.98
C ASP A 134 13.76 8.04 -9.23
N GLN A 135 13.23 8.77 -8.25
CA GLN A 135 13.13 10.24 -8.26
C GLN A 135 14.45 10.89 -7.84
N ALA A 136 15.46 10.10 -7.53
CA ALA A 136 16.80 10.61 -7.20
C ALA A 136 17.60 11.06 -8.44
N TYR A 137 16.94 11.47 -9.50
CA TYR A 137 17.56 12.16 -10.62
C TYR A 137 17.79 13.64 -10.28
N TYR A 138 18.49 13.90 -9.19
CA TYR A 138 18.79 15.27 -8.74
C TYR A 138 19.68 16.05 -9.70
N ASP A 139 20.32 15.37 -10.63
CA ASP A 139 21.22 15.92 -11.64
C ASP A 139 20.50 16.40 -12.91
N VAL A 140 19.18 16.20 -13.01
CA VAL A 140 18.39 16.51 -14.20
C VAL A 140 17.14 17.31 -13.88
N GLY A 141 16.61 18.04 -14.85
CA GLY A 141 15.34 18.74 -14.74
C GLY A 141 14.12 17.81 -14.82
N LEU A 142 12.94 18.31 -14.46
CA LEU A 142 11.71 17.52 -14.45
C LEU A 142 11.37 16.87 -15.81
N ALA A 143 11.66 17.54 -16.92
CA ALA A 143 11.47 17.00 -18.28
C ALA A 143 12.35 15.79 -18.52
N ASP A 144 13.59 15.82 -18.03
CA ASP A 144 14.54 14.71 -18.18
C ASP A 144 14.19 13.54 -17.27
N VAL A 145 13.60 13.82 -16.10
CA VAL A 145 13.05 12.77 -15.21
C VAL A 145 11.98 11.97 -15.95
N ALA A 146 11.03 12.64 -16.63
CA ALA A 146 10.01 11.98 -17.42
C ALA A 146 10.60 11.13 -18.55
N SER A 147 11.61 11.63 -19.26
CA SER A 147 12.29 10.91 -20.34
C SER A 147 13.01 9.64 -19.87
N ARG A 148 13.50 9.61 -18.64
CA ARG A 148 14.10 8.42 -18.02
C ARG A 148 13.06 7.46 -17.46
N ARG A 149 11.99 7.98 -16.84
CA ARG A 149 10.94 7.20 -16.19
C ARG A 149 10.21 6.31 -17.17
N ILE A 150 9.71 6.88 -18.26
CA ILE A 150 8.90 6.15 -19.25
C ILE A 150 9.63 4.92 -19.81
N PRO A 151 10.87 5.01 -20.36
CA PRO A 151 11.53 3.85 -20.94
C PRO A 151 12.03 2.83 -19.93
N ASN A 152 12.15 3.19 -18.65
CA ASN A 152 12.61 2.29 -17.60
C ASN A 152 11.46 1.69 -16.78
N SER A 153 10.21 2.12 -16.99
CA SER A 153 9.03 1.50 -16.40
C SER A 153 8.70 0.17 -17.11
N THR A 154 8.10 -0.75 -16.35
CA THR A 154 7.75 -2.08 -16.82
C THR A 154 6.25 -2.15 -17.09
N HIS A 155 5.54 -3.07 -16.45
CA HIS A 155 4.08 -3.20 -16.52
C HIS A 155 3.51 -3.41 -15.11
N ALA A 156 2.30 -2.95 -14.93
CA ALA A 156 1.57 -3.18 -13.70
C ALA A 156 1.15 -4.64 -13.55
N VAL A 157 1.07 -5.10 -12.31
CA VAL A 157 0.49 -6.40 -11.98
C VAL A 157 -0.60 -6.18 -10.94
N LEU A 158 -1.81 -6.59 -11.26
CA LEU A 158 -2.94 -6.61 -10.33
C LEU A 158 -2.92 -7.92 -9.52
N TYR A 159 -3.12 -7.80 -8.21
CA TYR A 159 -3.17 -8.93 -7.27
C TYR A 159 -4.53 -8.98 -6.57
N ALA A 160 -5.03 -10.17 -6.34
CA ALA A 160 -6.10 -10.45 -5.39
C ALA A 160 -5.49 -11.20 -4.19
N LEU A 161 -5.62 -10.64 -2.99
CA LEU A 161 -5.08 -11.20 -1.77
C LEU A 161 -6.20 -11.55 -0.79
N ASP A 162 -6.00 -12.57 0.02
CA ASP A 162 -6.85 -12.85 1.16
C ASP A 162 -6.72 -11.72 2.20
N ALA A 163 -7.84 -11.11 2.59
CA ALA A 163 -7.82 -9.92 3.43
C ALA A 163 -7.36 -10.17 4.88
N GLN A 164 -7.40 -11.40 5.36
CA GLN A 164 -6.99 -11.75 6.73
C GLN A 164 -5.53 -12.17 6.83
N THR A 165 -4.94 -12.67 5.73
CA THR A 165 -3.59 -13.26 5.75
C THR A 165 -2.62 -12.61 4.77
N GLY A 166 -3.12 -11.79 3.83
CA GLY A 166 -2.31 -11.21 2.76
C GLY A 166 -1.82 -12.20 1.72
N LYS A 167 -2.24 -13.49 1.82
CA LYS A 167 -1.85 -14.53 0.87
C LYS A 167 -2.42 -14.23 -0.51
N GLU A 168 -1.58 -14.35 -1.54
CA GLU A 168 -2.03 -14.22 -2.92
C GLU A 168 -3.03 -15.32 -3.27
N LEU A 169 -4.17 -14.91 -3.82
CA LEU A 169 -5.21 -15.77 -4.39
C LEU A 169 -5.11 -15.83 -5.90
N TRP A 170 -4.73 -14.71 -6.53
CA TRP A 170 -4.61 -14.58 -7.97
C TRP A 170 -3.76 -13.34 -8.33
N ASN A 171 -3.19 -13.31 -9.51
CA ASN A 171 -2.59 -12.12 -10.11
C ASN A 171 -2.80 -12.10 -11.64
N SER A 172 -2.65 -10.90 -12.24
CA SER A 172 -2.83 -10.69 -13.69
C SER A 172 -1.62 -11.15 -14.53
N GLY A 173 -0.52 -11.53 -13.89
CA GLY A 173 0.70 -11.86 -14.63
C GLY A 173 1.14 -10.73 -15.56
N THR A 174 1.27 -11.04 -16.84
CA THR A 174 1.69 -10.12 -17.91
C THR A 174 0.53 -9.62 -18.78
N ASP A 175 -0.71 -9.75 -18.32
CA ASP A 175 -1.89 -9.31 -19.11
C ASP A 175 -1.93 -7.80 -19.29
N ILE A 176 -1.65 -7.04 -18.21
CA ILE A 176 -1.51 -5.59 -18.26
C ILE A 176 -0.19 -5.27 -18.96
N LYS A 177 -0.22 -4.40 -19.96
CA LYS A 177 0.92 -4.16 -20.83
C LYS A 177 1.74 -2.92 -20.48
N SER A 178 1.17 -2.03 -19.68
CA SER A 178 1.79 -0.76 -19.31
C SER A 178 1.80 -0.57 -17.79
N TRP A 179 2.54 0.40 -17.35
CA TRP A 179 2.65 0.80 -15.94
C TRP A 179 1.55 1.81 -15.56
N LEU A 180 1.45 2.11 -14.26
CA LEU A 180 0.59 3.16 -13.72
C LEU A 180 1.41 4.14 -12.89
N HIS A 181 0.91 5.37 -12.75
CA HIS A 181 1.41 6.35 -11.79
C HIS A 181 0.25 6.85 -10.95
N ASN A 182 0.24 6.52 -9.67
CA ASN A 182 -0.86 6.86 -8.74
C ASN A 182 -2.23 6.55 -9.34
N GLY A 183 -2.32 5.43 -10.05
CA GLY A 183 -3.52 5.04 -10.78
C GLY A 183 -4.65 4.66 -9.84
N GLU A 184 -5.87 4.78 -10.33
CA GLU A 184 -7.06 4.42 -9.57
C GLU A 184 -7.42 2.96 -9.81
N LEU A 185 -7.60 2.23 -8.71
CA LEU A 185 -8.18 0.90 -8.69
C LEU A 185 -9.63 1.01 -8.21
N SER A 186 -10.56 0.50 -9.00
CA SER A 186 -11.98 0.52 -8.64
C SER A 186 -12.58 -0.88 -8.66
N VAL A 187 -13.48 -1.15 -7.71
CA VAL A 187 -14.23 -2.41 -7.65
C VAL A 187 -15.72 -2.10 -7.68
N ALA A 188 -16.41 -2.63 -8.68
CA ALA A 188 -17.86 -2.46 -8.82
C ALA A 188 -18.48 -3.65 -9.56
N ASN A 189 -19.70 -4.04 -9.19
CA ASN A 189 -20.50 -5.06 -9.90
C ASN A 189 -19.76 -6.38 -10.13
N GLY A 190 -18.97 -6.84 -9.15
CA GLY A 190 -18.19 -8.08 -9.24
C GLY A 190 -16.99 -8.01 -10.19
N LYS A 191 -16.54 -6.81 -10.53
CA LYS A 191 -15.42 -6.56 -11.41
C LYS A 191 -14.42 -5.60 -10.77
N VAL A 192 -13.15 -5.74 -11.18
CA VAL A 192 -12.05 -4.84 -10.82
C VAL A 192 -11.59 -4.11 -12.06
N TYR A 193 -11.47 -2.80 -11.96
CA TYR A 193 -11.05 -1.92 -13.05
C TYR A 193 -9.74 -1.26 -12.70
N ILE A 194 -8.81 -1.22 -13.66
CA ILE A 194 -7.50 -0.59 -13.52
C ILE A 194 -7.11 0.12 -14.82
N GLY A 195 -6.82 1.41 -14.73
CA GLY A 195 -6.34 2.21 -15.86
C GLY A 195 -4.82 2.22 -15.93
N THR A 196 -4.24 2.38 -17.09
CA THR A 196 -2.79 2.35 -17.31
C THR A 196 -2.29 3.59 -18.05
N PHE A 197 -0.99 3.85 -17.98
CA PHE A 197 -0.35 5.04 -18.57
C PHE A 197 -0.57 5.19 -20.07
N ASP A 198 -0.70 4.08 -20.80
CA ASP A 198 -1.00 4.05 -22.24
C ASP A 198 -2.48 4.33 -22.58
N GLY A 199 -3.28 4.70 -21.58
CA GLY A 199 -4.71 5.03 -21.76
C GLY A 199 -5.63 3.82 -21.85
N MET A 200 -5.17 2.62 -21.55
CA MET A 200 -6.00 1.42 -21.52
C MET A 200 -6.73 1.27 -20.19
N LEU A 201 -7.96 0.74 -20.23
CA LEU A 201 -8.74 0.34 -19.07
C LEU A 201 -8.92 -1.18 -19.10
N TYR A 202 -8.34 -1.86 -18.13
CA TYR A 202 -8.49 -3.30 -17.94
C TYR A 202 -9.65 -3.57 -16.98
N CYS A 203 -10.36 -4.66 -17.23
CA CYS A 203 -11.51 -5.11 -16.43
C CYS A 203 -11.38 -6.60 -16.15
N TYR A 204 -11.26 -6.96 -14.90
CA TYR A 204 -11.17 -8.34 -14.42
C TYR A 204 -12.44 -8.73 -13.67
N GLY A 205 -12.87 -9.95 -13.85
CA GLY A 205 -14.04 -10.51 -13.16
C GLY A 205 -13.96 -12.03 -13.09
N ILE A 206 -14.77 -12.62 -12.23
CA ILE A 206 -14.89 -14.09 -12.15
C ILE A 206 -15.65 -14.56 -13.41
N ALA A 207 -15.05 -15.49 -14.15
CA ALA A 207 -15.75 -16.17 -15.21
C ALA A 207 -16.95 -16.94 -14.63
N LYS A 208 -18.10 -16.82 -15.29
CA LYS A 208 -19.32 -17.55 -14.91
C LYS A 208 -19.24 -18.99 -15.41
#